data_472a582085263bc88b1bb894ae002dd2
#
_entry.id   472a582085263bc88b1bb894ae002dd2
#
_cell.length_a   1.000
_cell.length_b   1.000
_cell.length_c   1.000
_cell.angle_alpha   90.00
_cell.angle_beta   90.00
_cell.angle_gamma   90.00
#
_symmetry.space_group_name_H-M   'P 1'
#
loop_
_entity.id
_entity.type
_entity.pdbx_description
1 polymer ?
#
loop_
_entity_poly.entity_id
_entity_poly.type
_entity_poly.pdbx_seq_one_letter_code
_entity_poly.pdbx_strand_id
1 'polypeptide(L)'
;WVLYGAKRPVVANNFQYGVGDATKFYLSEDEKAASAILDSRGSKYVITDYKMISSKIRSIALWAGKDPSDYITIEQDTRSGSPKERWYKSTVVRLQAFDGDDMGHMRLIHESPTAVAILDPPVHMVKIFEYVPGAVIKVAAENNQRAAAFLNVTTNQGRSFIFIKSGVPVEGGYEIRVPYS
;
A
#
# COMPACT_ATOMS: atom_id res chain seq x y z
N TRP A 1 -18.85 -5.18 -6.98
CA TRP A 1 -19.65 -4.09 -6.37
C TRP A 1 -19.24 -2.71 -6.90
N VAL A 2 -17.94 -2.40 -6.99
CA VAL A 2 -17.42 -1.12 -7.50
C VAL A 2 -17.92 -0.86 -8.94
N LEU A 3 -17.84 -1.87 -9.81
CA LEU A 3 -18.28 -1.75 -11.21
C LEU A 3 -19.81 -1.50 -11.30
N TYR A 4 -20.61 -2.28 -10.60
CA TYR A 4 -22.07 -2.25 -10.74
C TYR A 4 -22.75 -1.26 -9.78
N GLY A 5 -22.36 -1.25 -8.51
CA GLY A 5 -22.93 -0.38 -7.49
C GLY A 5 -22.48 1.06 -7.60
N ALA A 6 -21.16 1.28 -7.70
CA ALA A 6 -20.59 2.62 -7.83
C ALA A 6 -20.48 3.11 -9.28
N LYS A 7 -20.77 2.27 -10.28
CA LYS A 7 -20.66 2.57 -11.73
C LYS A 7 -19.27 3.12 -12.10
N ARG A 8 -18.22 2.56 -11.50
CA ARG A 8 -16.83 2.97 -11.75
C ARG A 8 -16.06 1.84 -12.44
N PRO A 9 -15.24 2.13 -13.45
CA PRO A 9 -14.40 1.14 -14.08
C PRO A 9 -13.41 0.57 -13.05
N VAL A 10 -13.10 -0.71 -13.17
CA VAL A 10 -12.17 -1.44 -12.31
C VAL A 10 -11.09 -2.10 -13.17
N VAL A 11 -9.86 -2.17 -12.66
CA VAL A 11 -8.74 -2.84 -13.32
C VAL A 11 -8.95 -4.35 -13.31
N ALA A 12 -9.41 -4.91 -12.19
CA ALA A 12 -9.68 -6.32 -12.04
C ALA A 12 -11.15 -6.58 -11.67
N ASN A 13 -11.75 -7.63 -12.21
CA ASN A 13 -13.13 -8.03 -11.93
C ASN A 13 -13.26 -9.51 -11.56
N ASN A 14 -14.48 -9.95 -11.21
CA ASN A 14 -14.76 -11.32 -10.80
C ASN A 14 -14.51 -12.37 -11.90
N PHE A 15 -14.40 -11.95 -13.16
CA PHE A 15 -14.08 -12.82 -14.30
C PHE A 15 -12.56 -12.88 -14.56
N GLN A 16 -11.75 -12.42 -13.60
CA GLN A 16 -10.29 -12.46 -13.62
C GLN A 16 -9.62 -11.58 -14.69
N TYR A 17 -10.38 -10.74 -15.40
CA TYR A 17 -9.77 -9.73 -16.27
C TYR A 17 -8.97 -8.74 -15.42
N GLY A 18 -7.74 -8.43 -15.87
CA GLY A 18 -6.84 -7.47 -15.20
C GLY A 18 -6.24 -7.95 -13.87
N VAL A 19 -6.52 -9.20 -13.45
CA VAL A 19 -6.05 -9.72 -12.17
C VAL A 19 -4.51 -9.79 -12.12
N GLY A 20 -3.84 -10.10 -13.24
CA GLY A 20 -2.39 -10.18 -13.29
C GLY A 20 -1.71 -8.85 -12.96
N ASP A 21 -2.19 -7.73 -13.50
CA ASP A 21 -1.63 -6.41 -13.20
C ASP A 21 -1.99 -5.97 -11.79
N ALA A 22 -3.24 -6.19 -11.35
CA ALA A 22 -3.65 -5.88 -9.99
C ALA A 22 -2.80 -6.62 -8.95
N THR A 23 -2.54 -7.93 -9.15
CA THR A 23 -1.74 -8.71 -8.21
C THR A 23 -0.26 -8.34 -8.24
N LYS A 24 0.29 -8.02 -9.42
CA LYS A 24 1.67 -7.48 -9.53
C LYS A 24 1.80 -6.15 -8.81
N PHE A 25 0.82 -5.24 -8.94
CA PHE A 25 0.77 -3.98 -8.20
C PHE A 25 0.79 -4.24 -6.69
N TYR A 26 -0.13 -5.08 -6.20
CA TYR A 26 -0.25 -5.34 -4.76
C TYR A 26 0.99 -6.00 -4.14
N LEU A 27 1.73 -6.80 -4.90
CA LEU A 27 2.95 -7.46 -4.42
C LEU A 27 4.25 -6.74 -4.79
N SER A 28 4.17 -5.59 -5.47
CA SER A 28 5.36 -4.79 -5.72
C SER A 28 5.99 -4.34 -4.40
N GLU A 29 7.30 -4.45 -4.30
CA GLU A 29 8.10 -3.98 -3.17
C GLU A 29 8.67 -2.57 -3.46
N ASP A 30 8.66 -2.16 -4.72
CA ASP A 30 9.13 -0.86 -5.19
C ASP A 30 7.96 0.04 -5.62
N GLU A 31 7.90 1.25 -5.05
CA GLU A 31 6.85 2.23 -5.34
C GLU A 31 6.85 2.67 -6.81
N LYS A 32 8.03 2.81 -7.43
CA LYS A 32 8.13 3.22 -8.84
C LYS A 32 7.52 2.16 -9.77
N ALA A 33 7.81 0.88 -9.52
CA ALA A 33 7.22 -0.22 -10.28
C ALA A 33 5.71 -0.32 -10.06
N ALA A 34 5.22 -0.11 -8.81
CA ALA A 34 3.79 -0.05 -8.51
C ALA A 34 3.11 1.11 -9.24
N SER A 35 3.69 2.30 -9.20
CA SER A 35 3.18 3.50 -9.88
C SER A 35 3.09 3.31 -11.38
N ALA A 36 4.09 2.70 -12.02
CA ALA A 36 4.07 2.42 -13.46
C ALA A 36 2.88 1.54 -13.89
N ILE A 37 2.43 0.61 -13.03
CA ILE A 37 1.23 -0.19 -13.30
C ILE A 37 -0.02 0.69 -13.23
N LEU A 38 -0.13 1.58 -12.24
CA LEU A 38 -1.26 2.50 -12.12
C LEU A 38 -1.34 3.46 -13.30
N ASP A 39 -0.19 4.00 -13.72
CA ASP A 39 -0.09 4.89 -14.90
C ASP A 39 -0.55 4.18 -16.16
N SER A 40 -0.06 2.96 -16.40
CA SER A 40 -0.43 2.15 -17.59
C SER A 40 -1.93 1.84 -17.66
N ARG A 41 -2.62 1.83 -16.52
CA ARG A 41 -4.06 1.56 -16.40
C ARG A 41 -4.90 2.81 -16.22
N GLY A 42 -4.30 3.99 -16.14
CA GLY A 42 -4.99 5.25 -15.84
C GLY A 42 -5.73 5.21 -14.51
N SER A 43 -5.20 4.46 -13.54
CA SER A 43 -5.84 4.25 -12.23
C SER A 43 -5.63 5.46 -11.34
N LYS A 44 -6.71 5.98 -10.76
CA LYS A 44 -6.68 7.10 -9.81
C LYS A 44 -6.85 6.66 -8.37
N TYR A 45 -7.43 5.50 -8.14
CA TYR A 45 -7.77 5.01 -6.81
C TYR A 45 -7.32 3.58 -6.63
N VAL A 46 -6.88 3.26 -5.42
CA VAL A 46 -6.53 1.91 -4.98
C VAL A 46 -7.40 1.58 -3.78
N ILE A 47 -8.02 0.41 -3.82
CA ILE A 47 -8.84 -0.11 -2.72
C ILE A 47 -8.17 -1.34 -2.15
N THR A 48 -7.97 -1.37 -0.84
CA THR A 48 -7.45 -2.53 -0.12
C THR A 48 -8.46 -3.03 0.90
N ASP A 49 -8.44 -4.31 1.21
CA ASP A 49 -9.20 -4.90 2.30
C ASP A 49 -8.30 -5.78 3.19
N TYR A 50 -8.68 -5.95 4.46
CA TYR A 50 -7.89 -6.69 5.44
C TYR A 50 -7.62 -8.16 5.04
N LYS A 51 -8.52 -8.77 4.23
CA LYS A 51 -8.32 -10.15 3.74
C LYS A 51 -7.16 -10.23 2.75
N MET A 52 -6.85 -9.14 2.05
CA MET A 52 -5.75 -9.12 1.09
C MET A 52 -4.38 -9.30 1.76
N ILE A 53 -4.25 -8.86 3.01
CA ILE A 53 -3.02 -9.02 3.79
C ILE A 53 -3.05 -10.26 4.70
N SER A 54 -4.18 -10.94 4.77
CA SER A 54 -4.37 -12.16 5.58
C SER A 54 -4.75 -13.36 4.70
N SER A 55 -6.00 -13.73 4.64
CA SER A 55 -6.44 -14.97 3.97
C SER A 55 -6.24 -15.00 2.45
N LYS A 56 -6.21 -13.84 1.76
CA LYS A 56 -6.07 -13.77 0.29
C LYS A 56 -4.63 -13.62 -0.19
N ILE A 57 -3.66 -13.31 0.68
CA ILE A 57 -2.28 -13.03 0.26
C ILE A 57 -1.68 -14.17 -0.57
N ARG A 58 -1.99 -15.42 -0.23
CA ARG A 58 -1.54 -16.59 -0.99
C ARG A 58 -2.08 -16.61 -2.41
N SER A 59 -3.38 -16.35 -2.57
CA SER A 59 -4.01 -16.31 -3.89
C SER A 59 -3.47 -15.15 -4.72
N ILE A 60 -3.23 -13.99 -4.09
CA ILE A 60 -2.61 -12.83 -4.76
C ILE A 60 -1.20 -13.19 -5.24
N ALA A 61 -0.40 -13.91 -4.43
CA ALA A 61 0.93 -14.35 -4.82
C ALA A 61 0.89 -15.31 -6.03
N LEU A 62 0.02 -16.31 -5.99
CA LEU A 62 -0.15 -17.27 -7.09
C LEU A 62 -0.54 -16.56 -8.39
N TRP A 63 -1.51 -15.63 -8.36
CA TRP A 63 -1.92 -14.88 -9.53
C TRP A 63 -0.86 -13.90 -10.05
N ALA A 64 0.05 -13.46 -9.20
CA ALA A 64 1.24 -12.69 -9.60
C ALA A 64 2.39 -13.57 -10.15
N GLY A 65 2.23 -14.89 -10.17
CA GLY A 65 3.29 -15.83 -10.53
C GLY A 65 4.42 -15.91 -9.49
N LYS A 66 4.09 -15.69 -8.20
CA LYS A 66 5.04 -15.74 -7.08
C LYS A 66 4.73 -16.93 -6.17
N ASP A 67 5.74 -17.40 -5.43
CA ASP A 67 5.56 -18.43 -4.43
C ASP A 67 4.92 -17.79 -3.16
N PRO A 68 3.73 -18.26 -2.72
CA PRO A 68 3.12 -17.78 -1.48
C PRO A 68 4.01 -17.94 -0.24
N SER A 69 4.88 -18.93 -0.24
CA SER A 69 5.81 -19.20 0.86
C SER A 69 6.87 -18.10 1.04
N ASP A 70 7.07 -17.22 0.05
CA ASP A 70 7.91 -16.03 0.17
C ASP A 70 7.31 -14.96 1.10
N TYR A 71 5.98 -14.95 1.26
CA TYR A 71 5.24 -13.93 1.99
C TYR A 71 4.80 -14.38 3.38
N ILE A 72 4.37 -15.63 3.51
CA ILE A 72 3.90 -16.19 4.78
C ILE A 72 4.42 -17.60 4.97
N THR A 73 4.77 -17.95 6.22
CA THR A 73 5.02 -19.33 6.62
C THR A 73 3.70 -19.94 7.10
N ILE A 74 3.40 -21.18 6.70
CA ILE A 74 2.23 -21.90 7.19
C ILE A 74 2.72 -22.97 8.15
N GLU A 75 2.32 -22.85 9.39
CA GLU A 75 2.47 -23.91 10.37
C GLU A 75 1.33 -24.92 10.17
N GLN A 76 1.70 -26.20 9.99
CA GLN A 76 0.74 -27.25 9.64
C GLN A 76 -0.35 -27.48 10.69
N ASP A 77 -0.06 -27.16 11.96
CA ASP A 77 -0.95 -27.47 13.08
C ASP A 77 -1.93 -26.34 13.45
N THR A 78 -1.67 -25.09 13.09
CA THR A 78 -2.43 -23.95 13.62
C THR A 78 -3.26 -23.19 12.58
N ARG A 79 -3.12 -23.47 11.29
CA ARG A 79 -3.64 -22.63 10.17
C ARG A 79 -3.24 -21.16 10.27
N SER A 80 -2.37 -20.81 11.20
CA SER A 80 -1.79 -19.49 11.32
C SER A 80 -0.55 -19.39 10.42
N GLY A 81 -0.35 -18.24 9.82
CA GLY A 81 0.83 -17.96 9.02
C GLY A 81 1.61 -16.82 9.63
N SER A 82 2.91 -17.02 9.84
CA SER A 82 3.79 -15.92 10.26
C SER A 82 4.23 -15.12 9.05
N PRO A 83 4.07 -13.77 9.08
CA PRO A 83 4.53 -12.90 8.00
C PRO A 83 6.05 -12.98 7.82
N LYS A 84 6.51 -12.97 6.57
CA LYS A 84 7.92 -12.89 6.19
C LYS A 84 8.29 -11.48 5.71
N GLU A 85 9.56 -11.23 5.50
CA GLU A 85 10.06 -9.90 5.11
C GLU A 85 9.35 -9.33 3.87
N ARG A 86 9.11 -10.15 2.83
CA ARG A 86 8.40 -9.73 1.61
C ARG A 86 6.95 -9.34 1.86
N TRP A 87 6.29 -9.93 2.86
CA TRP A 87 4.95 -9.52 3.24
C TRP A 87 4.95 -8.06 3.68
N TYR A 88 5.87 -7.65 4.58
CA TYR A 88 5.98 -6.27 5.06
C TYR A 88 6.34 -5.27 3.96
N LYS A 89 7.13 -5.69 2.97
CA LYS A 89 7.57 -4.85 1.86
C LYS A 89 6.52 -4.69 0.77
N SER A 90 5.53 -5.59 0.69
CA SER A 90 4.53 -5.55 -0.37
C SER A 90 3.64 -4.32 -0.28
N THR A 91 3.31 -3.73 -1.45
CA THR A 91 2.45 -2.56 -1.57
C THR A 91 1.12 -2.74 -0.82
N VAL A 92 0.47 -3.91 -0.95
CA VAL A 92 -0.81 -4.15 -0.28
C VAL A 92 -0.72 -4.07 1.23
N VAL A 93 0.37 -4.56 1.82
CA VAL A 93 0.58 -4.51 3.28
C VAL A 93 0.92 -3.09 3.72
N ARG A 94 1.80 -2.41 2.99
CA ARG A 94 2.12 -1.00 3.27
C ARG A 94 0.88 -0.11 3.25
N LEU A 95 -0.03 -0.34 2.30
CA LEU A 95 -1.30 0.37 2.23
C LEU A 95 -2.25 -0.05 3.36
N GLN A 96 -2.52 -1.35 3.50
CA GLN A 96 -3.58 -1.83 4.40
C GLN A 96 -3.18 -1.81 5.87
N ALA A 97 -1.95 -2.22 6.21
CA ALA A 97 -1.48 -2.31 7.59
C ALA A 97 -0.83 -1.01 8.08
N PHE A 98 -0.10 -0.31 7.20
CA PHE A 98 0.74 0.83 7.56
C PHE A 98 0.30 2.16 6.92
N ASP A 99 -0.97 2.29 6.53
CA ASP A 99 -1.58 3.55 6.05
C ASP A 99 -0.89 4.19 4.83
N GLY A 100 -0.12 3.41 4.06
CA GLY A 100 0.69 3.90 2.94
C GLY A 100 2.00 4.55 3.37
N ASP A 101 2.50 4.24 4.57
CA ASP A 101 3.75 4.79 5.08
C ASP A 101 4.92 4.58 4.10
N ASP A 102 5.78 5.58 3.99
CA ASP A 102 6.89 5.66 3.04
C ASP A 102 6.47 5.57 1.54
N MET A 103 5.19 5.81 1.19
CA MET A 103 4.69 5.85 -0.19
C MET A 103 4.32 7.28 -0.60
N GLY A 104 5.15 7.89 -1.46
CA GLY A 104 5.03 9.32 -1.82
C GLY A 104 3.88 9.65 -2.77
N HIS A 105 3.22 8.65 -3.34
CA HIS A 105 2.12 8.80 -4.31
C HIS A 105 0.76 8.30 -3.80
N MET A 106 0.69 7.71 -2.58
CA MET A 106 -0.52 7.06 -2.08
C MET A 106 -1.13 7.84 -0.91
N ARG A 107 -2.14 8.65 -1.20
CA ARG A 107 -2.87 9.44 -0.19
C ARG A 107 -4.06 8.64 0.35
N LEU A 108 -4.06 8.31 1.65
CA LEU A 108 -5.23 7.71 2.30
C LEU A 108 -6.36 8.74 2.34
N ILE A 109 -7.48 8.44 1.69
CA ILE A 109 -8.65 9.32 1.61
C ILE A 109 -9.87 8.77 2.33
N HIS A 110 -9.90 7.47 2.59
CA HIS A 110 -11.03 6.85 3.29
C HIS A 110 -10.60 5.55 3.97
N GLU A 111 -11.11 5.34 5.17
CA GLU A 111 -11.10 4.05 5.87
C GLU A 111 -12.52 3.73 6.36
N SER A 112 -12.86 2.43 6.39
CA SER A 112 -14.17 1.98 6.88
C SER A 112 -14.27 2.17 8.40
N PRO A 113 -15.48 2.35 8.96
CA PRO A 113 -15.64 2.50 10.40
C PRO A 113 -15.26 1.25 11.20
N THR A 114 -15.43 0.06 10.60
CA THR A 114 -15.13 -1.21 11.25
C THR A 114 -13.64 -1.54 11.15
N ALA A 115 -13.01 -1.84 12.27
CA ALA A 115 -11.66 -2.38 12.37
C ALA A 115 -11.68 -3.84 12.80
N VAL A 116 -10.63 -4.59 12.46
CA VAL A 116 -10.43 -6.00 12.77
C VAL A 116 -9.08 -6.23 13.45
N ALA A 117 -9.07 -7.05 14.49
CA ALA A 117 -7.89 -7.32 15.31
C ALA A 117 -7.01 -8.42 14.68
N ILE A 118 -6.52 -8.20 13.45
CA ILE A 118 -5.53 -9.09 12.81
C ILE A 118 -4.09 -8.61 13.03
N LEU A 119 -3.92 -7.38 13.47
CA LEU A 119 -2.67 -6.75 13.88
C LEU A 119 -2.92 -5.95 15.16
N ASP A 120 -1.86 -5.50 15.78
CA ASP A 120 -1.88 -4.53 16.88
C ASP A 120 -1.08 -3.26 16.44
N PRO A 121 -1.75 -2.11 16.29
CA PRO A 121 -3.20 -1.85 16.50
C PRO A 121 -4.11 -2.52 15.44
N PRO A 122 -5.43 -2.68 15.73
CA PRO A 122 -6.41 -3.19 14.77
C PRO A 122 -6.45 -2.39 13.47
N VAL A 123 -6.64 -3.06 12.34
CA VAL A 123 -6.70 -2.42 11.03
C VAL A 123 -8.13 -2.23 10.57
N HIS A 124 -8.45 -1.10 9.94
CA HIS A 124 -9.76 -0.87 9.31
C HIS A 124 -10.01 -1.85 8.18
N MET A 125 -11.25 -2.35 8.04
CA MET A 125 -11.57 -3.43 7.10
C MET A 125 -11.24 -3.07 5.65
N VAL A 126 -11.53 -1.82 5.25
CA VAL A 126 -11.30 -1.33 3.89
C VAL A 126 -10.61 0.03 3.98
N LYS A 127 -9.63 0.24 3.13
CA LYS A 127 -8.99 1.54 2.92
C LYS A 127 -9.02 1.90 1.44
N ILE A 128 -9.16 3.19 1.16
CA ILE A 128 -9.13 3.76 -0.19
C ILE A 128 -8.03 4.81 -0.24
N PHE A 129 -7.14 4.63 -1.20
CA PHE A 129 -6.06 5.57 -1.48
C PHE A 129 -6.29 6.25 -2.82
N GLU A 130 -5.93 7.52 -2.89
CA GLU A 130 -5.84 8.24 -4.14
C GLU A 130 -4.38 8.21 -4.62
N TYR A 131 -4.19 7.89 -5.89
CA TYR A 131 -2.90 7.99 -6.55
C TYR A 131 -2.69 9.43 -7.02
N VAL A 132 -1.68 10.09 -6.45
CA VAL A 132 -1.39 11.52 -6.65
C VAL A 132 0.04 11.74 -7.11
N PRO A 133 0.34 12.86 -7.81
CA PRO A 133 1.72 13.22 -8.14
C PRO A 133 2.60 13.42 -6.90
N GLY A 134 1.97 13.84 -5.79
CA GLY A 134 2.64 14.20 -4.55
C GLY A 134 3.40 15.52 -4.64
N ALA A 135 3.64 16.13 -3.49
CA ALA A 135 4.52 17.29 -3.36
C ALA A 135 5.97 16.85 -3.17
N VAL A 136 6.92 17.61 -3.71
CA VAL A 136 8.35 17.33 -3.55
C VAL A 136 8.96 18.38 -2.63
N ILE A 137 9.54 17.90 -1.52
CA ILE A 137 10.30 18.72 -0.57
C ILE A 137 11.78 18.51 -0.86
N LYS A 138 12.50 19.60 -1.11
CA LYS A 138 13.95 19.58 -1.28
C LYS A 138 14.61 20.04 0.01
N VAL A 139 15.52 19.23 0.51
CA VAL A 139 16.24 19.49 1.77
C VAL A 139 17.72 19.57 1.46
N ALA A 140 18.34 20.72 1.71
CA ALA A 140 19.80 20.82 1.69
C ALA A 140 20.35 20.10 2.91
N ALA A 141 21.32 19.23 2.72
CA ALA A 141 21.93 18.47 3.80
C ALA A 141 23.40 18.21 3.49
N GLU A 142 24.22 18.25 4.55
CA GLU A 142 25.63 17.89 4.47
C GLU A 142 25.81 16.36 4.41
N ASN A 143 27.00 15.92 4.00
CA ASN A 143 27.36 14.51 3.97
C ASN A 143 27.13 13.83 5.32
N ASN A 144 26.56 12.61 5.31
CA ASN A 144 26.22 11.76 6.46
C ASN A 144 24.96 12.14 7.27
N GLN A 145 24.20 13.15 6.86
CA GLN A 145 22.86 13.41 7.43
C GLN A 145 21.80 12.59 6.69
N ARG A 146 20.69 12.31 7.37
CA ARG A 146 19.49 11.71 6.75
C ARG A 146 18.33 12.67 6.88
N ALA A 147 17.49 12.75 5.86
CA ALA A 147 16.28 13.56 5.89
C ALA A 147 15.05 12.67 5.84
N ALA A 148 14.02 13.04 6.61
CA ALA A 148 12.70 12.42 6.55
C ALA A 148 11.62 13.49 6.79
N ALA A 149 10.47 13.31 6.17
CA ALA A 149 9.28 14.11 6.43
C ALA A 149 8.35 13.34 7.38
N PHE A 150 7.78 14.06 8.36
CA PHE A 150 6.80 13.55 9.30
C PHE A 150 5.55 14.40 9.16
N LEU A 151 4.39 13.76 9.00
CA LEU A 151 3.12 14.45 8.85
C LEU A 151 2.05 13.79 9.72
N ASN A 152 1.37 14.57 10.55
CA ASN A 152 0.19 14.11 11.25
C ASN A 152 -1.01 14.13 10.29
N VAL A 153 -1.61 12.98 10.08
CA VAL A 153 -2.78 12.78 9.22
C VAL A 153 -3.96 12.36 10.07
N THR A 154 -5.11 13.01 9.85
CA THR A 154 -6.38 12.60 10.46
C THR A 154 -7.28 12.01 9.39
N THR A 155 -7.79 10.80 9.63
CA THR A 155 -8.65 10.08 8.70
C THR A 155 -10.10 10.55 8.77
N ASN A 156 -10.93 10.09 7.85
CA ASN A 156 -12.39 10.32 7.85
C ASN A 156 -13.11 9.71 9.06
N GLN A 157 -12.46 8.83 9.84
CA GLN A 157 -12.99 8.27 11.09
C GLN A 157 -12.46 8.99 12.34
N GLY A 158 -11.68 10.07 12.17
CA GLY A 158 -11.09 10.83 13.29
C GLY A 158 -9.87 10.16 13.91
N ARG A 159 -9.36 9.06 13.33
CA ARG A 159 -8.12 8.44 13.76
C ARG A 159 -6.94 9.27 13.27
N SER A 160 -5.97 9.51 14.13
CA SER A 160 -4.71 10.17 13.75
C SER A 160 -3.57 9.16 13.65
N PHE A 161 -2.71 9.35 12.66
CA PHE A 161 -1.46 8.60 12.51
C PHE A 161 -0.35 9.52 11.99
N ILE A 162 0.90 9.10 12.16
CA ILE A 162 2.06 9.81 11.63
C ILE A 162 2.47 9.11 10.33
N PHE A 163 2.35 9.83 9.21
CA PHE A 163 2.95 9.42 7.94
C PHE A 163 4.43 9.78 7.97
N ILE A 164 5.30 8.83 7.58
CA ILE A 164 6.74 9.02 7.53
C ILE A 164 7.23 8.76 6.10
N LYS A 165 8.07 9.64 5.58
CA LYS A 165 8.72 9.44 4.28
C LYS A 165 10.21 9.75 4.38
N SER A 166 11.02 8.77 4.05
CA SER A 166 12.47 8.93 3.96
C SER A 166 12.87 9.68 2.69
N GLY A 167 13.85 10.54 2.82
CA GLY A 167 14.43 11.27 1.70
C GLY A 167 15.29 10.38 0.81
N VAL A 168 15.21 10.61 -0.51
CA VAL A 168 16.09 10.00 -1.50
C VAL A 168 17.28 10.94 -1.70
N PRO A 169 18.54 10.46 -1.58
CA PRO A 169 19.70 11.28 -1.81
C PRO A 169 19.74 11.84 -3.24
N VAL A 170 20.05 13.13 -3.36
CA VAL A 170 20.30 13.84 -4.61
C VAL A 170 21.54 14.72 -4.46
N GLU A 171 22.01 15.31 -5.53
CA GLU A 171 23.14 16.26 -5.47
C GLU A 171 22.77 17.45 -4.56
N GLY A 172 23.59 17.66 -3.52
CA GLY A 172 23.40 18.75 -2.54
C GLY A 172 22.34 18.51 -1.47
N GLY A 173 21.81 17.27 -1.33
CA GLY A 173 20.86 16.98 -0.24
C GLY A 173 19.92 15.81 -0.48
N TYR A 174 18.62 16.04 -0.23
CA TYR A 174 17.59 15.01 -0.35
C TYR A 174 16.33 15.55 -1.03
N GLU A 175 15.66 14.69 -1.77
CA GLU A 175 14.27 14.89 -2.21
C GLU A 175 13.33 13.97 -1.43
N ILE A 176 12.23 14.52 -0.93
CA ILE A 176 11.21 13.79 -0.20
C ILE A 176 9.88 14.03 -0.91
N ARG A 177 9.30 12.98 -1.46
CA ARG A 177 7.96 13.07 -2.06
C ARG A 177 6.91 12.66 -1.05
N VAL A 178 5.90 13.50 -0.83
CA VAL A 178 4.81 13.25 0.10
C VAL A 178 3.46 13.31 -0.63
N PRO A 179 2.49 12.42 -0.31
CA PRO A 179 1.21 12.37 -1.01
C PRO A 179 0.20 13.41 -0.49
N TYR A 180 0.56 14.11 0.56
CA TYR A 180 -0.27 15.12 1.20
C TYR A 180 0.27 16.51 0.86
N SER A 181 -0.57 17.41 0.38
CA SER A 181 -0.26 18.80 0.05
C SER A 181 -1.29 19.73 0.67
#